data_95254d8ed5a2e3d93fe1978894b83816
#
_entry.id   95254d8ed5a2e3d93fe1978894b83816
#
_cell.length_a   1.000
_cell.length_b   1.000
_cell.length_c   1.000
_cell.angle_alpha   90.00
_cell.angle_beta   90.00
_cell.angle_gamma   90.00
#
_symmetry.space_group_name_H-M   'P 1'
#
loop_
_entity.id
_entity.type
_entity.pdbx_description
1 polymer ?
#
loop_
_entity_poly.entity_id
_entity_poly.type
_entity_poly.pdbx_seq_one_letter_code
_entity_poly.pdbx_strand_id
1 'polypeptide(L)'
;MKKLPTKIIFFGFCLPTLKYAFKQKSNLFLVFFISLSLTFSHKTFAQGEGNIWYFGINAGIDFNSGTPVALTNGALSTNEGCATISNSAGSLLFYTDGITVWNRDHLAMPNGTGLLGDPSATQSGIIVPKPGSPNVYYVFTVAATGGSDGLRYSEVDMTLDGGLGDVTAVKNIPLATFVTEKITVVKQANGIDFWVIAHDFSTNAFFVYSVTSTGVNSNPVISNAGSLDSFAGVGYLKASSDGSKLVQALYYVGIVDVLDFNATTGVVTLDFTFTPPFIEVYGVEFSPDGTKLYVSGVAIDFIYQYDMSLINSAAIIASETNIGTSIADTSLYSAMQIAPDGKIYIAKFGEQSLACINNPNALGNA
;
A
#
# COMPACT_ATOMS: atom_id res chain seq x y z
N MET A 1 -66.08 -0.84 -27.50
CA MET A 1 -66.63 -1.92 -28.35
C MET A 1 -65.51 -2.73 -28.98
N LYS A 2 -65.64 -4.06 -28.80
CA LYS A 2 -65.01 -5.16 -29.46
C LYS A 2 -63.48 -5.20 -29.70
N LYS A 3 -62.84 -6.08 -28.88
CA LYS A 3 -61.55 -6.74 -29.08
C LYS A 3 -61.66 -7.70 -30.29
N LEU A 4 -60.59 -7.81 -31.05
CA LEU A 4 -60.33 -8.93 -31.94
C LEU A 4 -58.93 -9.51 -31.64
N PRO A 5 -58.78 -10.83 -31.57
CA PRO A 5 -57.54 -11.49 -31.21
C PRO A 5 -56.72 -11.82 -32.44
N THR A 6 -55.41 -11.62 -32.42
CA THR A 6 -54.49 -12.07 -33.45
C THR A 6 -54.00 -13.47 -33.11
N LYS A 7 -54.35 -14.42 -33.98
CA LYS A 7 -53.89 -15.82 -33.98
C LYS A 7 -52.43 -15.87 -34.43
N ILE A 8 -51.57 -16.46 -33.60
CA ILE A 8 -50.23 -16.88 -33.99
C ILE A 8 -50.34 -18.31 -34.54
N ILE A 9 -49.95 -18.49 -35.80
CA ILE A 9 -49.90 -19.79 -36.48
C ILE A 9 -48.51 -20.36 -36.26
N PHE A 10 -48.41 -21.51 -35.57
CA PHE A 10 -47.19 -22.30 -35.48
C PHE A 10 -47.09 -23.21 -36.71
N PHE A 11 -46.07 -23.01 -37.55
CA PHE A 11 -45.66 -24.01 -38.54
C PHE A 11 -44.68 -24.98 -37.88
N GLY A 12 -45.12 -26.19 -37.66
CA GLY A 12 -44.29 -27.28 -37.24
C GLY A 12 -43.50 -27.84 -38.45
N PHE A 13 -42.19 -27.69 -38.44
CA PHE A 13 -41.28 -28.44 -39.28
C PHE A 13 -40.62 -29.55 -38.44
N CYS A 14 -40.99 -30.78 -38.74
CA CYS A 14 -40.37 -31.97 -38.15
C CYS A 14 -39.10 -32.30 -38.95
N LEU A 15 -37.91 -32.12 -38.36
CA LEU A 15 -36.63 -32.54 -38.94
C LEU A 15 -35.90 -33.47 -37.96
N PRO A 16 -35.78 -34.78 -38.28
CA PRO A 16 -35.09 -35.76 -37.43
C PRO A 16 -33.56 -35.55 -37.34
N THR A 17 -32.97 -34.71 -38.17
CA THR A 17 -31.55 -34.46 -38.25
C THR A 17 -31.02 -33.43 -37.20
N LEU A 18 -31.92 -32.67 -36.55
CA LEU A 18 -31.51 -31.64 -35.60
C LEU A 18 -31.09 -32.20 -34.21
N LYS A 19 -31.57 -33.40 -33.85
CA LYS A 19 -31.24 -34.02 -32.55
C LYS A 19 -29.78 -34.48 -32.46
N TYR A 20 -29.15 -34.87 -33.58
CA TYR A 20 -27.73 -35.28 -33.57
C TYR A 20 -26.77 -34.10 -33.56
N ALA A 21 -27.11 -33.03 -34.25
CA ALA A 21 -26.27 -31.80 -34.27
C ALA A 21 -26.26 -31.06 -32.92
N PHE A 22 -27.39 -31.07 -32.19
CA PHE A 22 -27.45 -30.44 -30.85
C PHE A 22 -26.69 -31.24 -29.80
N LYS A 23 -26.67 -32.57 -29.88
CA LYS A 23 -25.92 -33.39 -28.92
C LYS A 23 -24.41 -33.27 -29.11
N GLN A 24 -23.94 -33.09 -30.34
CA GLN A 24 -22.52 -32.88 -30.62
C GLN A 24 -22.06 -31.45 -30.25
N LYS A 25 -22.92 -30.42 -30.44
CA LYS A 25 -22.60 -29.04 -30.04
C LYS A 25 -22.64 -28.86 -28.53
N SER A 26 -23.52 -29.55 -27.80
CA SER A 26 -23.53 -29.44 -26.32
C SER A 26 -22.30 -30.10 -25.69
N ASN A 27 -21.80 -31.19 -26.25
CA ASN A 27 -20.58 -31.84 -25.77
C ASN A 27 -19.33 -31.00 -26.10
N LEU A 28 -19.30 -30.32 -27.25
CA LEU A 28 -18.20 -29.39 -27.60
C LEU A 28 -18.21 -28.15 -26.72
N PHE A 29 -19.39 -27.61 -26.39
CA PHE A 29 -19.54 -26.48 -25.45
C PHE A 29 -19.18 -26.89 -24.03
N LEU A 30 -19.54 -28.07 -23.58
CA LEU A 30 -19.18 -28.57 -22.25
C LEU A 30 -17.68 -28.83 -22.13
N VAL A 31 -17.03 -29.37 -23.17
CA VAL A 31 -15.58 -29.56 -23.21
C VAL A 31 -14.85 -28.23 -23.26
N PHE A 32 -15.39 -27.23 -23.99
CA PHE A 32 -14.81 -25.89 -24.02
C PHE A 32 -14.94 -25.14 -22.66
N PHE A 33 -16.09 -25.31 -21.99
CA PHE A 33 -16.27 -24.76 -20.63
C PHE A 33 -15.40 -25.48 -19.59
N ILE A 34 -15.24 -26.79 -19.69
CA ILE A 34 -14.38 -27.58 -18.80
C ILE A 34 -12.90 -27.27 -19.09
N SER A 35 -12.49 -27.06 -20.34
CA SER A 35 -11.12 -26.68 -20.68
C SER A 35 -10.82 -25.22 -20.30
N LEU A 36 -11.79 -24.31 -20.36
CA LEU A 36 -11.65 -22.94 -19.96
C LEU A 36 -11.60 -22.78 -18.42
N SER A 37 -12.34 -23.64 -17.68
CA SER A 37 -12.26 -23.66 -16.21
C SER A 37 -10.97 -24.31 -15.66
N LEU A 38 -10.29 -25.14 -16.46
CA LEU A 38 -9.01 -25.73 -16.09
C LEU A 38 -7.79 -24.84 -16.38
N THR A 39 -7.97 -23.74 -17.16
CA THR A 39 -6.88 -22.80 -17.45
C THR A 39 -6.78 -21.64 -16.46
N PHE A 40 -7.76 -21.44 -15.59
CA PHE A 40 -7.63 -20.55 -14.43
C PHE A 40 -7.01 -21.31 -13.25
N SER A 41 -5.81 -21.77 -13.43
CA SER A 41 -4.90 -21.99 -12.33
C SER A 41 -4.60 -20.60 -11.75
N HIS A 42 -5.41 -20.16 -10.79
CA HIS A 42 -4.98 -19.10 -9.90
C HIS A 42 -3.71 -19.61 -9.23
N LYS A 43 -2.55 -19.15 -9.73
CA LYS A 43 -1.35 -19.20 -8.92
C LYS A 43 -1.64 -18.29 -7.73
N THR A 44 -2.17 -18.86 -6.67
CA THR A 44 -2.06 -18.27 -5.34
C THR A 44 -0.58 -18.24 -5.03
N PHE A 45 0.10 -17.15 -5.41
CA PHE A 45 1.37 -16.84 -4.77
C PHE A 45 1.04 -16.70 -3.29
N ALA A 46 1.70 -17.46 -2.45
CA ALA A 46 1.69 -17.20 -1.04
C ALA A 46 2.26 -15.78 -0.88
N GLN A 47 1.40 -14.80 -0.61
CA GLN A 47 1.78 -13.41 -0.35
C GLN A 47 1.99 -13.27 1.16
N GLY A 48 2.91 -14.05 1.71
CA GLY A 48 3.20 -14.04 3.13
C GLY A 48 4.10 -12.89 3.57
N GLU A 49 4.64 -12.12 2.63
CA GLU A 49 5.63 -11.08 2.91
C GLU A 49 5.12 -9.99 3.87
N GLY A 50 3.82 -9.75 3.90
CA GLY A 50 3.16 -8.80 4.79
C GLY A 50 2.47 -9.41 6.01
N ASN A 51 2.64 -10.73 6.30
CA ASN A 51 1.84 -11.41 7.33
C ASN A 51 2.24 -11.09 8.76
N ILE A 52 3.42 -10.55 9.01
CA ILE A 52 3.85 -10.13 10.34
C ILE A 52 4.16 -8.63 10.31
N TRP A 53 3.63 -7.92 11.30
CA TRP A 53 3.91 -6.51 11.53
C TRP A 53 4.54 -6.30 12.89
N TYR A 54 5.53 -5.41 12.97
CA TYR A 54 6.04 -4.82 14.21
C TYR A 54 5.97 -3.30 14.11
N PHE A 55 5.41 -2.66 15.14
CA PHE A 55 5.15 -1.22 15.18
C PHE A 55 5.06 -0.70 16.63
N GLY A 56 5.05 0.62 16.79
CA GLY A 56 4.87 1.29 18.08
C GLY A 56 5.88 0.85 19.13
N ILE A 57 5.43 0.54 20.34
CA ILE A 57 6.30 0.12 21.46
C ILE A 57 6.15 -1.38 21.67
N ASN A 58 7.10 -2.17 21.16
CA ASN A 58 7.19 -3.62 21.27
C ASN A 58 5.95 -4.40 20.77
N ALA A 59 5.06 -3.74 20.03
CA ALA A 59 3.81 -4.29 19.54
C ALA A 59 3.98 -4.93 18.15
N GLY A 60 3.14 -5.91 17.86
CA GLY A 60 3.05 -6.50 16.54
C GLY A 60 1.76 -7.28 16.32
N ILE A 61 1.56 -7.76 15.11
CA ILE A 61 0.44 -8.61 14.71
C ILE A 61 0.95 -9.72 13.80
N ASP A 62 0.45 -10.93 14.01
CA ASP A 62 0.61 -12.09 13.13
C ASP A 62 -0.73 -12.43 12.44
N PHE A 63 -0.74 -12.40 11.11
CA PHE A 63 -1.90 -12.73 10.26
C PHE A 63 -1.85 -14.17 9.71
N ASN A 64 -0.83 -14.97 10.01
CA ASN A 64 -0.65 -16.31 9.42
C ASN A 64 -1.78 -17.29 9.74
N SER A 65 -2.48 -17.12 10.87
CA SER A 65 -3.59 -17.99 11.26
C SER A 65 -4.92 -17.65 10.55
N GLY A 66 -4.96 -16.60 9.70
CA GLY A 66 -6.19 -16.06 9.10
C GLY A 66 -7.02 -15.19 10.05
N THR A 67 -6.70 -15.19 11.35
CA THR A 67 -7.21 -14.25 12.34
C THR A 67 -6.02 -13.52 12.95
N PRO A 68 -6.04 -12.18 13.04
CA PRO A 68 -4.91 -11.43 13.59
C PRO A 68 -4.64 -11.79 15.04
N VAL A 69 -3.39 -12.09 15.34
CA VAL A 69 -2.91 -12.44 16.69
C VAL A 69 -1.93 -11.36 17.14
N ALA A 70 -2.18 -10.75 18.29
CA ALA A 70 -1.29 -9.74 18.85
C ALA A 70 0.05 -10.35 19.28
N LEU A 71 1.14 -9.66 18.95
CA LEU A 71 2.51 -9.96 19.37
C LEU A 71 3.01 -8.85 20.30
N THR A 72 3.77 -9.23 21.33
CA THR A 72 4.31 -8.31 22.35
C THR A 72 5.81 -8.50 22.58
N ASN A 73 6.48 -9.21 21.67
CA ASN A 73 7.88 -9.60 21.78
C ASN A 73 8.82 -8.80 20.87
N GLY A 74 8.33 -7.75 20.16
CA GLY A 74 9.16 -6.93 19.32
C GLY A 74 10.19 -6.12 20.11
N ALA A 75 11.35 -5.85 19.51
CA ALA A 75 12.37 -4.98 20.08
C ALA A 75 12.21 -3.51 19.68
N LEU A 76 11.37 -3.24 18.65
CA LEU A 76 11.13 -1.92 18.11
C LEU A 76 10.38 -1.04 19.11
N SER A 77 10.83 0.21 19.24
CA SER A 77 10.14 1.25 19.99
C SER A 77 10.23 2.56 19.20
N THR A 78 9.16 2.86 18.47
CA THR A 78 9.07 4.06 17.63
C THR A 78 7.75 4.79 17.86
N ASN A 79 7.78 6.09 17.62
CA ASN A 79 6.58 6.93 17.71
C ASN A 79 5.78 6.94 16.41
N GLU A 80 6.45 6.72 15.25
CA GLU A 80 5.85 6.87 13.92
C GLU A 80 6.30 5.74 12.99
N GLY A 81 7.07 6.04 11.95
CA GLY A 81 7.36 5.13 10.86
C GLY A 81 8.14 3.87 11.26
N CYS A 82 7.77 2.76 10.64
CA CYS A 82 8.46 1.47 10.76
C CYS A 82 8.16 0.61 9.53
N ALA A 83 8.95 -0.43 9.33
CA ALA A 83 8.73 -1.42 8.28
C ALA A 83 9.07 -2.83 8.77
N THR A 84 8.28 -3.80 8.35
CA THR A 84 8.49 -5.24 8.62
C THR A 84 8.39 -6.03 7.33
N ILE A 85 9.19 -7.07 7.18
CA ILE A 85 9.12 -7.98 6.05
C ILE A 85 9.17 -9.44 6.53
N SER A 86 8.31 -10.27 5.95
CA SER A 86 8.32 -11.73 6.07
C SER A 86 8.76 -12.37 4.76
N ASN A 87 9.03 -13.65 4.77
CA ASN A 87 9.20 -14.41 3.53
C ASN A 87 7.84 -14.78 2.92
N SER A 88 7.83 -15.39 1.73
CA SER A 88 6.62 -15.80 1.03
C SER A 88 5.77 -16.83 1.78
N ALA A 89 6.34 -17.52 2.78
CA ALA A 89 5.61 -18.43 3.67
C ALA A 89 5.04 -17.72 4.92
N GLY A 90 5.21 -16.40 5.06
CA GLY A 90 4.72 -15.62 6.19
C GLY A 90 5.64 -15.61 7.42
N SER A 91 6.84 -16.20 7.35
CA SER A 91 7.78 -16.16 8.49
C SER A 91 8.55 -14.85 8.51
N LEU A 92 8.65 -14.23 9.68
CA LEU A 92 9.42 -12.99 9.88
C LEU A 92 10.85 -13.12 9.36
N LEU A 93 11.31 -12.15 8.61
CA LEU A 93 12.71 -11.98 8.25
C LEU A 93 13.39 -10.93 9.13
N PHE A 94 12.93 -9.69 9.04
CA PHE A 94 13.45 -8.58 9.83
C PHE A 94 12.48 -7.39 9.84
N TYR A 95 12.76 -6.40 10.68
CA TYR A 95 12.01 -5.16 10.77
C TYR A 95 12.92 -3.99 11.18
N THR A 96 12.45 -2.76 11.01
CA THR A 96 13.23 -1.54 11.25
C THR A 96 12.35 -0.35 11.63
N ASP A 97 12.92 0.58 12.41
CA ASP A 97 12.41 1.93 12.66
C ASP A 97 13.10 3.00 11.80
N GLY A 98 13.93 2.59 10.84
CA GLY A 98 14.74 3.48 10.02
C GLY A 98 16.13 3.80 10.59
N ILE A 99 16.42 3.43 11.85
CA ILE A 99 17.72 3.60 12.49
C ILE A 99 18.38 2.26 12.79
N THR A 100 17.57 1.29 13.24
CA THR A 100 18.02 -0.06 13.60
C THR A 100 17.27 -1.09 12.78
N VAL A 101 17.97 -2.15 12.38
CA VAL A 101 17.38 -3.33 11.76
C VAL A 101 17.48 -4.49 12.76
N TRP A 102 16.35 -5.09 13.14
CA TRP A 102 16.27 -6.26 14.00
C TRP A 102 15.91 -7.49 13.20
N ASN A 103 16.62 -8.59 13.46
CA ASN A 103 16.37 -9.89 12.84
C ASN A 103 15.11 -10.57 13.42
N ARG A 104 14.80 -11.79 12.93
CA ARG A 104 13.62 -12.56 13.39
C ARG A 104 13.69 -13.02 14.85
N ASP A 105 14.87 -13.00 15.47
CA ASP A 105 15.05 -13.34 16.89
C ASP A 105 14.98 -12.09 17.79
N HIS A 106 14.56 -10.95 17.21
CA HIS A 106 14.40 -9.64 17.85
C HIS A 106 15.72 -9.04 18.37
N LEU A 107 16.84 -9.47 17.80
CA LEU A 107 18.16 -8.90 18.08
C LEU A 107 18.56 -7.94 16.98
N ALA A 108 19.23 -6.85 17.32
CA ALA A 108 19.81 -5.98 16.31
C ALA A 108 20.80 -6.77 15.45
N MET A 109 20.72 -6.64 14.13
CA MET A 109 21.71 -7.22 13.24
C MET A 109 23.10 -6.67 13.54
N PRO A 110 24.19 -7.43 13.33
CA PRO A 110 25.55 -6.98 13.70
C PRO A 110 25.92 -5.58 13.17
N ASN A 111 25.60 -5.28 11.92
CA ASN A 111 25.76 -3.94 11.33
C ASN A 111 24.45 -3.16 11.20
N GLY A 112 23.38 -3.63 11.85
CA GLY A 112 22.03 -3.14 11.70
C GLY A 112 21.72 -1.83 12.43
N THR A 113 22.68 -1.22 13.15
CA THR A 113 22.45 0.04 13.88
C THR A 113 23.04 1.24 13.13
N GLY A 114 22.49 2.43 13.35
CA GLY A 114 23.01 3.67 12.76
C GLY A 114 22.67 3.80 11.25
N LEU A 115 21.50 3.32 10.84
CA LEU A 115 20.90 3.78 9.60
C LEU A 115 20.48 5.24 9.79
N LEU A 116 20.46 6.01 8.71
CA LEU A 116 20.23 7.46 8.75
C LEU A 116 18.77 7.80 8.35
N GLY A 117 17.81 7.08 8.93
CA GLY A 117 16.42 7.48 9.02
C GLY A 117 16.13 8.24 10.30
N ASP A 118 14.87 8.50 10.58
CA ASP A 118 14.42 9.14 11.81
C ASP A 118 13.16 8.47 12.34
N PRO A 119 13.11 8.03 13.62
CA PRO A 119 11.94 7.35 14.19
C PRO A 119 10.73 8.26 14.38
N SER A 120 10.92 9.59 14.22
CA SER A 120 9.84 10.58 14.16
C SER A 120 9.45 10.95 12.72
N ALA A 121 10.07 10.35 11.69
CA ALA A 121 9.58 10.53 10.33
C ALA A 121 8.30 9.70 10.13
N THR A 122 7.28 10.30 9.52
CA THR A 122 5.98 9.67 9.24
C THR A 122 6.12 8.27 8.62
N GLN A 123 7.04 8.12 7.66
CA GLN A 123 7.39 6.85 7.02
C GLN A 123 8.91 6.68 7.06
N SER A 124 9.47 6.43 8.25
CA SER A 124 10.92 6.41 8.51
C SER A 124 11.70 5.43 7.63
N GLY A 125 11.07 4.37 7.17
CA GLY A 125 11.70 3.40 6.28
C GLY A 125 10.71 2.53 5.52
N ILE A 126 11.19 1.97 4.40
CA ILE A 126 10.47 0.99 3.59
C ILE A 126 11.44 -0.11 3.13
N ILE A 127 10.97 -1.36 3.10
CA ILE A 127 11.77 -2.52 2.71
C ILE A 127 11.36 -2.96 1.31
N VAL A 128 12.34 -3.11 0.42
CA VAL A 128 12.12 -3.50 -0.98
C VAL A 128 13.00 -4.71 -1.30
N PRO A 129 12.44 -5.85 -1.74
CA PRO A 129 13.24 -6.99 -2.16
C PRO A 129 14.05 -6.64 -3.42
N LYS A 130 15.29 -7.11 -3.50
CA LYS A 130 16.11 -6.96 -4.70
C LYS A 130 15.65 -7.95 -5.77
N PRO A 131 15.14 -7.50 -6.93
CA PRO A 131 14.72 -8.38 -8.01
C PRO A 131 15.79 -9.40 -8.39
N GLY A 132 15.42 -10.66 -8.56
CA GLY A 132 16.34 -11.73 -8.92
C GLY A 132 17.29 -12.20 -7.81
N SER A 133 17.19 -11.67 -6.58
CA SER A 133 18.04 -12.02 -5.44
C SER A 133 17.19 -12.31 -4.21
N PRO A 134 16.72 -13.53 -4.00
CA PRO A 134 15.65 -13.85 -3.03
C PRO A 134 16.05 -13.61 -1.56
N ASN A 135 17.32 -13.43 -1.26
CA ASN A 135 17.83 -13.21 0.09
C ASN A 135 18.34 -11.78 0.32
N VAL A 136 18.20 -10.88 -0.67
CA VAL A 136 18.72 -9.51 -0.56
C VAL A 136 17.57 -8.51 -0.59
N TYR A 137 17.64 -7.56 0.31
CA TYR A 137 16.63 -6.51 0.49
C TYR A 137 17.31 -5.14 0.58
N TYR A 138 16.61 -4.11 0.15
CA TYR A 138 17.01 -2.73 0.40
C TYR A 138 16.08 -2.12 1.45
N VAL A 139 16.66 -1.46 2.44
CA VAL A 139 15.98 -0.61 3.40
C VAL A 139 16.20 0.83 2.96
N PHE A 140 15.16 1.49 2.48
CA PHE A 140 15.19 2.92 2.20
C PHE A 140 14.76 3.66 3.46
N THR A 141 15.43 4.75 3.77
CA THR A 141 15.18 5.57 4.97
C THR A 141 15.08 7.04 4.60
N VAL A 142 14.23 7.78 5.32
CA VAL A 142 14.08 9.23 5.18
C VAL A 142 14.33 9.94 6.51
N ALA A 143 14.92 11.14 6.44
CA ALA A 143 15.06 12.02 7.59
C ALA A 143 13.72 12.69 7.92
N ALA A 144 13.51 13.09 9.19
CA ALA A 144 12.38 13.90 9.58
C ALA A 144 12.55 15.36 9.15
N THR A 145 11.45 16.04 8.90
CA THR A 145 11.34 17.50 8.70
C THR A 145 12.31 18.09 7.67
N GLY A 146 12.56 17.37 6.58
CA GLY A 146 13.51 17.80 5.54
C GLY A 146 14.96 17.82 6.00
N GLY A 147 15.34 16.97 6.95
CA GLY A 147 16.71 16.89 7.47
C GLY A 147 17.75 16.57 6.40
N SER A 148 19.00 16.93 6.67
CA SER A 148 20.14 16.82 5.71
C SER A 148 20.48 15.37 5.32
N ASP A 149 20.08 14.37 6.12
CA ASP A 149 20.28 12.97 5.77
C ASP A 149 19.41 12.53 4.60
N GLY A 150 18.25 13.16 4.40
CA GLY A 150 17.41 13.01 3.23
C GLY A 150 16.94 11.57 3.00
N LEU A 151 16.90 11.16 1.74
CA LEU A 151 16.60 9.79 1.32
C LEU A 151 17.90 9.01 1.11
N ARG A 152 17.98 7.85 1.76
CA ARG A 152 19.11 6.91 1.66
C ARG A 152 18.62 5.48 1.50
N TYR A 153 19.53 4.57 1.16
CA TYR A 153 19.27 3.14 1.24
C TYR A 153 20.45 2.36 1.82
N SER A 154 20.11 1.23 2.41
CA SER A 154 21.06 0.23 2.90
C SER A 154 20.66 -1.15 2.38
N GLU A 155 21.63 -2.04 2.17
CA GLU A 155 21.38 -3.41 1.70
C GLU A 155 21.45 -4.39 2.88
N VAL A 156 20.46 -5.29 2.96
CA VAL A 156 20.40 -6.40 3.93
C VAL A 156 20.55 -7.71 3.15
N ASP A 157 21.48 -8.56 3.55
CA ASP A 157 21.65 -9.91 3.00
C ASP A 157 21.31 -10.96 4.07
N MET A 158 20.21 -11.70 3.85
CA MET A 158 19.69 -12.71 4.76
C MET A 158 20.53 -13.99 4.81
N THR A 159 21.57 -14.13 3.99
CA THR A 159 22.52 -15.26 4.07
C THR A 159 23.62 -15.06 5.12
N LEU A 160 23.79 -13.84 5.57
CA LEU A 160 24.76 -13.46 6.60
C LEU A 160 24.30 -13.86 8.00
N ASP A 161 25.18 -13.78 8.97
CA ASP A 161 24.92 -14.08 10.40
C ASP A 161 24.17 -15.41 10.60
N GLY A 162 24.65 -16.48 9.96
CA GLY A 162 24.04 -17.81 10.08
C GLY A 162 22.60 -17.89 9.53
N GLY A 163 22.20 -16.97 8.66
CA GLY A 163 20.84 -16.89 8.10
C GLY A 163 19.88 -16.00 8.91
N LEU A 164 20.38 -15.24 9.88
CA LEU A 164 19.63 -14.20 10.58
C LEU A 164 19.63 -12.87 9.85
N GLY A 165 20.58 -12.70 8.91
CA GLY A 165 20.75 -11.51 8.11
C GLY A 165 21.65 -10.46 8.73
N ASP A 166 22.26 -9.64 7.88
CA ASP A 166 23.04 -8.49 8.30
C ASP A 166 22.99 -7.38 7.26
N VAL A 167 23.21 -6.14 7.71
CA VAL A 167 23.41 -4.99 6.83
C VAL A 167 24.79 -5.07 6.21
N THR A 168 24.88 -5.05 4.88
CA THR A 168 26.14 -5.16 4.14
C THR A 168 26.96 -3.86 4.21
N ALA A 169 28.11 -3.83 3.53
CA ALA A 169 28.89 -2.59 3.37
C ALA A 169 28.15 -1.52 2.54
N VAL A 170 27.10 -1.90 1.79
CA VAL A 170 26.21 -0.96 1.12
C VAL A 170 25.22 -0.41 2.16
N LYS A 171 25.65 0.66 2.85
CA LYS A 171 24.92 1.24 3.97
C LYS A 171 24.87 2.75 3.88
N ASN A 172 23.68 3.32 4.12
CA ASN A 172 23.43 4.75 4.09
C ASN A 172 23.82 5.45 2.78
N ILE A 173 23.65 4.77 1.66
CA ILE A 173 23.96 5.33 0.34
C ILE A 173 22.97 6.46 0.03
N PRO A 174 23.44 7.71 -0.19
CA PRO A 174 22.56 8.83 -0.41
C PRO A 174 21.90 8.79 -1.81
N LEU A 175 20.63 9.18 -1.89
CA LEU A 175 19.88 9.33 -3.14
C LEU A 175 19.41 10.77 -3.34
N ALA A 176 18.81 11.40 -2.33
CA ALA A 176 18.39 12.80 -2.36
C ALA A 176 18.55 13.44 -0.97
N THR A 177 18.87 14.73 -0.95
CA THR A 177 18.82 15.56 0.26
C THR A 177 17.48 16.28 0.32
N PHE A 178 17.06 16.69 1.53
CA PHE A 178 15.88 17.53 1.74
C PHE A 178 14.58 16.96 1.14
N VAL A 179 14.31 15.70 1.39
CA VAL A 179 13.02 15.07 1.08
C VAL A 179 12.04 15.23 2.24
N THR A 180 10.75 15.10 1.96
CA THR A 180 9.70 14.99 2.97
C THR A 180 9.81 13.65 3.70
N GLU A 181 9.00 13.45 4.73
CA GLU A 181 8.91 12.19 5.48
C GLU A 181 8.13 11.08 4.74
N LYS A 182 7.84 11.32 3.46
CA LYS A 182 6.98 10.50 2.62
C LYS A 182 7.80 9.59 1.71
N ILE A 183 7.50 8.29 1.77
CA ILE A 183 8.11 7.30 0.88
C ILE A 183 7.10 6.17 0.60
N THR A 184 7.00 5.75 -0.65
CA THR A 184 6.19 4.60 -1.02
C THR A 184 6.88 3.77 -2.09
N VAL A 185 6.38 2.55 -2.33
CA VAL A 185 6.89 1.65 -3.36
C VAL A 185 5.76 1.17 -4.25
N VAL A 186 6.03 1.12 -5.55
CA VAL A 186 5.12 0.58 -6.56
C VAL A 186 5.87 -0.45 -7.40
N LYS A 187 5.23 -1.57 -7.70
CA LYS A 187 5.79 -2.54 -8.63
C LYS A 187 5.76 -1.97 -10.04
N GLN A 188 6.87 -2.12 -10.79
CA GLN A 188 6.91 -1.69 -12.20
C GLN A 188 5.96 -2.52 -13.06
N ALA A 189 5.55 -1.98 -14.20
CA ALA A 189 4.63 -2.65 -15.13
C ALA A 189 5.12 -4.02 -15.64
N ASN A 190 6.43 -4.30 -15.52
CA ASN A 190 6.99 -5.62 -15.84
C ASN A 190 6.70 -6.68 -14.76
N GLY A 191 6.11 -6.31 -13.62
CA GLY A 191 5.74 -7.20 -12.52
C GLY A 191 6.90 -7.76 -11.69
N ILE A 192 8.13 -7.33 -11.94
CA ILE A 192 9.37 -7.84 -11.31
C ILE A 192 10.09 -6.74 -10.54
N ASP A 193 10.34 -5.61 -11.19
CA ASP A 193 11.10 -4.49 -10.66
C ASP A 193 10.21 -3.54 -9.85
N PHE A 194 10.81 -2.59 -9.14
CA PHE A 194 10.10 -1.66 -8.28
C PHE A 194 10.48 -0.20 -8.58
N TRP A 195 9.55 0.68 -8.28
CA TRP A 195 9.73 2.12 -8.16
C TRP A 195 9.68 2.50 -6.68
N VAL A 196 10.69 3.20 -6.18
CA VAL A 196 10.69 3.86 -4.88
C VAL A 196 10.46 5.34 -5.10
N ILE A 197 9.46 5.90 -4.46
CA ILE A 197 8.93 7.24 -4.71
C ILE A 197 9.05 8.05 -3.43
N ALA A 198 9.73 9.21 -3.51
CA ALA A 198 9.82 10.20 -2.45
C ALA A 198 9.46 11.59 -3.00
N HIS A 199 9.12 12.52 -2.10
CA HIS A 199 8.73 13.88 -2.46
C HIS A 199 9.77 14.88 -1.93
N ASP A 200 10.14 15.86 -2.75
CA ASP A 200 11.05 16.94 -2.37
C ASP A 200 10.44 17.85 -1.29
N PHE A 201 11.23 18.29 -0.35
CA PHE A 201 10.77 19.13 0.76
C PHE A 201 10.49 20.58 0.34
N SER A 202 11.21 21.08 -0.67
CA SER A 202 11.21 22.50 -1.06
C SER A 202 10.39 22.81 -2.30
N THR A 203 10.04 21.78 -3.06
CA THR A 203 9.32 21.88 -4.34
C THR A 203 8.20 20.84 -4.40
N ASN A 204 7.43 20.83 -5.48
CA ASN A 204 6.45 19.77 -5.75
C ASN A 204 7.03 18.64 -6.62
N ALA A 205 8.34 18.39 -6.53
CA ALA A 205 9.00 17.36 -7.29
C ALA A 205 8.87 16.00 -6.60
N PHE A 206 8.48 14.98 -7.36
CA PHE A 206 8.62 13.58 -6.96
C PHE A 206 9.92 13.02 -7.54
N PHE A 207 10.69 12.32 -6.70
CA PHE A 207 11.87 11.55 -7.10
C PHE A 207 11.50 10.07 -7.14
N VAL A 208 11.59 9.46 -8.33
CA VAL A 208 11.15 8.08 -8.57
C VAL A 208 12.35 7.23 -8.99
N TYR A 209 12.83 6.39 -8.08
CA TYR A 209 14.03 5.57 -8.24
C TYR A 209 13.67 4.16 -8.67
N SER A 210 14.30 3.66 -9.72
CA SER A 210 14.15 2.28 -10.17
C SER A 210 15.01 1.33 -9.34
N VAL A 211 14.42 0.21 -8.91
CA VAL A 211 15.06 -0.91 -8.23
C VAL A 211 14.92 -2.16 -9.11
N THR A 212 16.03 -2.68 -9.61
CA THR A 212 16.08 -3.81 -10.53
C THR A 212 17.03 -4.89 -10.01
N SER A 213 17.21 -5.97 -10.76
CA SER A 213 18.22 -7.00 -10.46
C SER A 213 19.65 -6.46 -10.41
N THR A 214 19.93 -5.34 -11.09
CA THR A 214 21.24 -4.67 -11.04
C THR A 214 21.41 -3.76 -9.82
N GLY A 215 20.34 -3.52 -9.06
CA GLY A 215 20.35 -2.68 -7.86
C GLY A 215 19.49 -1.42 -7.99
N VAL A 216 19.78 -0.45 -7.14
CA VAL A 216 19.11 0.86 -7.08
C VAL A 216 19.76 1.80 -8.11
N ASN A 217 18.96 2.34 -9.03
CA ASN A 217 19.43 3.38 -9.95
C ASN A 217 19.42 4.73 -9.22
N SER A 218 20.56 5.37 -9.08
CA SER A 218 20.71 6.65 -8.40
C SER A 218 20.18 7.86 -9.19
N ASN A 219 19.82 7.68 -10.47
CA ASN A 219 19.24 8.74 -11.30
C ASN A 219 17.71 8.59 -11.32
N PRO A 220 16.95 9.44 -10.62
CA PRO A 220 15.50 9.32 -10.56
C PRO A 220 14.82 9.83 -11.83
N VAL A 221 13.62 9.33 -12.10
CA VAL A 221 12.63 10.08 -12.89
C VAL A 221 12.09 11.19 -12.00
N ILE A 222 12.10 12.44 -12.49
CA ILE A 222 11.61 13.60 -11.75
C ILE A 222 10.33 14.11 -12.39
N SER A 223 9.29 14.30 -11.56
CA SER A 223 8.00 14.84 -11.98
C SER A 223 7.61 15.98 -11.04
N ASN A 224 7.28 17.16 -11.59
CA ASN A 224 6.70 18.25 -10.80
C ASN A 224 5.18 18.11 -10.85
N ALA A 225 4.56 17.71 -9.73
CA ALA A 225 3.14 17.42 -9.66
C ALA A 225 2.58 17.69 -8.25
N GLY A 226 1.31 18.09 -8.17
CA GLY A 226 0.64 18.34 -6.90
C GLY A 226 1.07 19.61 -6.19
N SER A 227 0.78 19.67 -4.93
CA SER A 227 0.95 20.82 -4.06
C SER A 227 2.35 20.88 -3.44
N LEU A 228 2.77 22.05 -3.03
CA LEU A 228 4.00 22.25 -2.25
C LEU A 228 3.76 21.82 -0.80
N ASP A 229 4.69 21.04 -0.26
CA ASP A 229 4.69 20.65 1.15
C ASP A 229 5.75 21.47 1.92
N SER A 230 5.44 22.73 2.16
CA SER A 230 6.44 23.74 2.53
C SER A 230 6.72 23.88 4.03
N PHE A 231 6.11 23.05 4.92
CA PHE A 231 6.24 23.30 6.36
C PHE A 231 6.98 22.23 7.14
N ALA A 232 6.72 20.96 6.97
CA ALA A 232 7.43 19.91 7.70
C ALA A 232 7.58 18.60 6.93
N GLY A 233 6.92 18.48 5.79
CA GLY A 233 6.95 17.22 5.01
C GLY A 233 6.19 16.07 5.64
N VAL A 234 5.39 16.32 6.68
CA VAL A 234 4.64 15.34 7.46
C VAL A 234 3.42 14.84 6.70
N GLY A 235 3.01 13.60 6.95
CA GLY A 235 1.85 12.92 6.36
C GLY A 235 2.25 11.79 5.41
N TYR A 236 1.31 10.89 5.16
CA TYR A 236 1.56 9.68 4.38
C TYR A 236 1.53 9.90 2.87
N LEU A 237 2.36 9.13 2.16
CA LEU A 237 2.27 8.89 0.72
C LEU A 237 1.96 7.41 0.50
N LYS A 238 0.85 7.11 -0.17
CA LYS A 238 0.39 5.73 -0.42
C LYS A 238 0.10 5.51 -1.89
N ALA A 239 0.26 4.27 -2.34
CA ALA A 239 -0.10 3.84 -3.68
C ALA A 239 -1.36 2.97 -3.65
N SER A 240 -2.19 3.05 -4.68
CA SER A 240 -3.27 2.08 -4.89
C SER A 240 -2.72 0.67 -5.12
N SER A 241 -3.51 -0.36 -4.84
CA SER A 241 -3.09 -1.76 -4.95
C SER A 241 -2.67 -2.16 -6.38
N ASP A 242 -3.23 -1.52 -7.40
CA ASP A 242 -2.86 -1.71 -8.81
C ASP A 242 -1.67 -0.85 -9.25
N GLY A 243 -1.19 0.05 -8.37
CA GLY A 243 -0.06 0.94 -8.64
C GLY A 243 -0.33 2.05 -9.65
N SER A 244 -1.59 2.32 -10.00
CA SER A 244 -1.94 3.36 -10.99
C SER A 244 -2.15 4.74 -10.37
N LYS A 245 -2.42 4.82 -9.07
CA LYS A 245 -2.66 6.06 -8.32
C LYS A 245 -1.70 6.16 -7.14
N LEU A 246 -1.39 7.41 -6.81
CA LEU A 246 -0.78 7.79 -5.54
C LEU A 246 -1.72 8.75 -4.81
N VAL A 247 -1.62 8.79 -3.50
CA VAL A 247 -2.28 9.79 -2.66
C VAL A 247 -1.27 10.29 -1.63
N GLN A 248 -1.21 11.61 -1.44
CA GLN A 248 -0.40 12.19 -0.37
C GLN A 248 -1.23 13.10 0.53
N ALA A 249 -0.95 13.02 1.83
CA ALA A 249 -1.43 13.95 2.84
C ALA A 249 -0.40 15.07 3.04
N LEU A 250 -0.84 16.32 3.06
CA LEU A 250 -0.01 17.48 3.37
C LEU A 250 -0.49 18.09 4.70
N TYR A 251 0.13 17.66 5.78
CA TYR A 251 -0.33 17.85 7.16
C TYR A 251 -0.65 19.32 7.50
N TYR A 252 0.33 20.19 7.41
CA TYR A 252 0.15 21.60 7.80
C TYR A 252 -0.62 22.44 6.79
N VAL A 253 -0.71 21.96 5.56
CA VAL A 253 -1.47 22.64 4.50
C VAL A 253 -2.95 22.24 4.53
N GLY A 254 -3.27 21.08 5.13
CA GLY A 254 -4.63 20.55 5.20
C GLY A 254 -5.17 20.09 3.83
N ILE A 255 -4.29 19.57 2.98
CA ILE A 255 -4.60 19.20 1.59
C ILE A 255 -4.31 17.72 1.36
N VAL A 256 -5.09 17.10 0.50
CA VAL A 256 -4.84 15.79 -0.10
C VAL A 256 -4.67 15.96 -1.60
N ASP A 257 -3.54 15.48 -2.13
CA ASP A 257 -3.34 15.32 -3.57
C ASP A 257 -3.59 13.88 -3.96
N VAL A 258 -4.39 13.68 -5.00
CA VAL A 258 -4.55 12.42 -5.72
C VAL A 258 -3.82 12.57 -7.05
N LEU A 259 -2.93 11.60 -7.31
CA LEU A 259 -2.01 11.67 -8.45
C LEU A 259 -2.13 10.38 -9.28
N ASP A 260 -1.92 10.52 -10.58
CA ASP A 260 -1.72 9.40 -11.49
C ASP A 260 -0.25 8.96 -11.47
N PHE A 261 -0.02 7.66 -11.45
CA PHE A 261 1.31 7.08 -11.56
C PHE A 261 1.43 6.14 -12.76
N ASN A 262 2.43 6.38 -13.57
CA ASN A 262 2.74 5.51 -14.69
C ASN A 262 3.80 4.48 -14.31
N ALA A 263 3.37 3.26 -13.97
CA ALA A 263 4.26 2.18 -13.52
C ALA A 263 5.26 1.70 -14.60
N THR A 264 5.07 2.08 -15.89
CA THR A 264 6.04 1.80 -16.97
C THR A 264 7.17 2.81 -16.99
N THR A 265 6.87 4.09 -16.79
CA THR A 265 7.82 5.19 -16.98
C THR A 265 8.30 5.82 -15.68
N GLY A 266 7.62 5.59 -14.56
CA GLY A 266 7.86 6.24 -13.28
C GLY A 266 7.36 7.70 -13.20
N VAL A 267 6.59 8.17 -14.19
CA VAL A 267 6.09 9.54 -14.23
C VAL A 267 4.90 9.69 -13.29
N VAL A 268 4.90 10.78 -12.51
CA VAL A 268 3.81 11.21 -11.63
C VAL A 268 3.13 12.42 -12.25
N THR A 269 1.79 12.45 -12.26
CA THR A 269 1.01 13.63 -12.68
C THR A 269 -0.13 13.89 -11.70
N LEU A 270 -0.50 15.16 -11.50
CA LEU A 270 -1.63 15.50 -10.64
C LEU A 270 -2.94 15.11 -11.34
N ASP A 271 -3.80 14.39 -10.64
CA ASP A 271 -5.19 14.16 -11.05
C ASP A 271 -6.08 15.28 -10.47
N PHE A 272 -6.17 15.36 -9.14
CA PHE A 272 -6.86 16.47 -8.47
C PHE A 272 -6.36 16.67 -7.04
N THR A 273 -6.69 17.84 -6.49
CA THR A 273 -6.42 18.24 -5.11
C THR A 273 -7.73 18.56 -4.40
N PHE A 274 -7.82 18.22 -3.12
CA PHE A 274 -8.97 18.62 -2.30
C PHE A 274 -8.56 18.90 -0.86
N THR A 275 -9.43 19.61 -0.12
CA THR A 275 -9.27 19.93 1.28
C THR A 275 -10.34 19.18 2.06
N PRO A 276 -10.00 18.21 2.90
CA PRO A 276 -10.94 17.58 3.84
C PRO A 276 -11.51 18.62 4.82
N PRO A 277 -12.63 18.36 5.53
CA PRO A 277 -13.26 19.33 6.43
C PRO A 277 -12.47 19.53 7.74
N PHE A 278 -11.18 19.25 7.74
CA PHE A 278 -10.26 19.43 8.86
C PHE A 278 -8.87 19.76 8.34
N ILE A 279 -8.06 20.38 9.18
CA ILE A 279 -6.62 20.58 9.01
C ILE A 279 -5.85 19.41 9.65
N GLU A 280 -4.54 19.33 9.48
CA GLU A 280 -3.68 18.28 10.05
C GLU A 280 -3.95 16.89 9.42
N VAL A 281 -4.17 16.88 8.11
CA VAL A 281 -4.33 15.66 7.31
C VAL A 281 -3.07 14.80 7.40
N TYR A 282 -3.19 13.56 7.89
CA TYR A 282 -2.02 12.73 8.17
C TYR A 282 -2.07 11.37 7.46
N GLY A 283 -3.00 10.50 7.88
CA GLY A 283 -3.15 9.17 7.31
C GLY A 283 -3.99 9.19 6.05
N VAL A 284 -3.52 8.50 5.02
CA VAL A 284 -4.28 8.22 3.80
C VAL A 284 -4.12 6.76 3.43
N GLU A 285 -5.17 6.10 2.92
CA GLU A 285 -5.11 4.73 2.45
C GLU A 285 -6.21 4.45 1.43
N PHE A 286 -5.88 3.75 0.35
CA PHE A 286 -6.89 3.24 -0.56
C PHE A 286 -7.56 1.98 0.00
N SER A 287 -8.79 1.68 -0.45
CA SER A 287 -9.36 0.34 -0.25
C SER A 287 -8.57 -0.71 -1.05
N PRO A 288 -8.63 -2.00 -0.67
CA PRO A 288 -7.94 -3.07 -1.40
C PRO A 288 -8.26 -3.13 -2.89
N ASP A 289 -9.47 -2.76 -3.30
CA ASP A 289 -9.89 -2.70 -4.70
C ASP A 289 -9.68 -1.32 -5.38
N GLY A 290 -9.13 -0.34 -4.64
CA GLY A 290 -8.87 1.01 -5.12
C GLY A 290 -10.12 1.89 -5.29
N THR A 291 -11.31 1.40 -4.97
CA THR A 291 -12.57 2.14 -5.21
C THR A 291 -12.91 3.14 -4.12
N LYS A 292 -12.22 3.12 -2.98
CA LYS A 292 -12.39 4.06 -1.87
C LYS A 292 -11.04 4.64 -1.46
N LEU A 293 -11.08 5.88 -0.97
CA LEU A 293 -9.96 6.56 -0.33
C LEU A 293 -10.37 6.92 1.08
N TYR A 294 -9.49 6.63 2.04
CA TYR A 294 -9.67 6.96 3.46
C TYR A 294 -8.66 8.03 3.84
N VAL A 295 -9.13 9.00 4.64
CA VAL A 295 -8.32 10.13 5.11
C VAL A 295 -8.56 10.33 6.60
N SER A 296 -7.49 10.44 7.39
CA SER A 296 -7.50 10.75 8.82
C SER A 296 -6.58 11.93 9.14
N GLY A 297 -6.75 12.52 10.30
CA GLY A 297 -5.81 13.48 10.89
C GLY A 297 -5.14 12.92 12.14
N VAL A 298 -4.16 13.64 12.70
CA VAL A 298 -3.49 13.24 13.95
C VAL A 298 -4.25 13.69 15.20
N ALA A 299 -4.93 14.81 15.13
CA ALA A 299 -5.56 15.44 16.31
C ALA A 299 -7.09 15.31 16.31
N ILE A 300 -7.65 14.44 15.48
CA ILE A 300 -9.09 14.31 15.31
C ILE A 300 -9.52 12.84 15.41
N ASP A 301 -10.75 12.64 15.88
CA ASP A 301 -11.42 11.36 16.04
C ASP A 301 -12.25 10.96 14.81
N PHE A 302 -11.92 11.51 13.64
CA PHE A 302 -12.68 11.29 12.41
C PHE A 302 -11.88 10.55 11.36
N ILE A 303 -12.57 9.71 10.59
CA ILE A 303 -12.08 9.11 9.35
C ILE A 303 -13.09 9.45 8.28
N TYR A 304 -12.60 10.01 7.18
CA TYR A 304 -13.42 10.32 6.02
C TYR A 304 -13.15 9.34 4.90
N GLN A 305 -14.23 8.90 4.25
CA GLN A 305 -14.20 8.06 3.07
C GLN A 305 -14.63 8.87 1.85
N TYR A 306 -13.95 8.66 0.73
CA TYR A 306 -14.28 9.21 -0.60
C TYR A 306 -14.46 8.08 -1.60
N ASP A 307 -15.48 8.17 -2.47
CA ASP A 307 -15.76 7.16 -3.51
C ASP A 307 -14.96 7.43 -4.78
N MET A 308 -13.84 6.74 -4.93
CA MET A 308 -12.93 6.84 -6.06
C MET A 308 -13.45 6.19 -7.35
N SER A 309 -14.58 5.47 -7.30
CA SER A 309 -15.21 4.86 -8.47
C SER A 309 -16.02 5.85 -9.32
N LEU A 310 -16.20 7.08 -8.83
CA LEU A 310 -16.94 8.15 -9.51
C LEU A 310 -16.12 8.76 -10.65
N ILE A 311 -16.80 9.25 -11.67
CA ILE A 311 -16.20 9.58 -12.96
C ILE A 311 -15.42 10.91 -13.02
N ASN A 312 -15.52 11.74 -11.99
CA ASN A 312 -14.81 13.02 -11.94
C ASN A 312 -14.52 13.47 -10.50
N SER A 313 -13.53 14.31 -10.35
CA SER A 313 -13.05 14.81 -9.06
C SER A 313 -14.12 15.53 -8.24
N ALA A 314 -14.99 16.30 -8.86
CA ALA A 314 -16.06 17.01 -8.16
C ALA A 314 -17.06 16.04 -7.52
N ALA A 315 -17.42 14.94 -8.19
CA ALA A 315 -18.27 13.90 -7.65
C ALA A 315 -17.56 13.10 -6.53
N ILE A 316 -16.27 12.81 -6.71
CA ILE A 316 -15.43 12.14 -5.68
C ILE A 316 -15.41 13.00 -4.40
N ILE A 317 -15.09 14.27 -4.52
CA ILE A 317 -15.05 15.20 -3.37
C ILE A 317 -16.42 15.31 -2.70
N ALA A 318 -17.50 15.39 -3.48
CA ALA A 318 -18.87 15.47 -2.96
C ALA A 318 -19.37 14.17 -2.31
N SER A 319 -18.68 13.04 -2.51
CA SER A 319 -19.01 11.76 -1.87
C SER A 319 -18.47 11.63 -0.45
N GLU A 320 -17.82 12.66 0.07
CA GLU A 320 -17.26 12.70 1.42
C GLU A 320 -18.22 12.16 2.46
N THR A 321 -17.78 11.17 3.20
CA THR A 321 -18.59 10.52 4.25
C THR A 321 -17.74 10.29 5.49
N ASN A 322 -18.16 10.82 6.63
CA ASN A 322 -17.55 10.49 7.90
C ASN A 322 -17.95 9.06 8.32
N ILE A 323 -16.98 8.16 8.47
CA ILE A 323 -17.20 6.75 8.82
C ILE A 323 -16.71 6.40 10.23
N GLY A 324 -16.05 7.32 10.91
CA GLY A 324 -15.41 7.06 12.20
C GLY A 324 -15.81 8.11 13.22
N THR A 325 -16.93 7.92 13.91
CA THR A 325 -17.21 8.56 15.18
C THR A 325 -17.74 7.52 16.14
N SER A 326 -16.92 7.04 17.05
CA SER A 326 -17.45 6.54 18.30
C SER A 326 -17.66 7.76 19.20
N ILE A 327 -18.91 8.13 19.49
CA ILE A 327 -19.24 9.19 20.48
C ILE A 327 -18.63 8.86 21.87
N ALA A 328 -18.12 7.66 22.06
CA ALA A 328 -17.47 7.16 23.26
C ALA A 328 -15.96 7.01 23.16
N ASP A 329 -15.36 7.09 21.96
CA ASP A 329 -13.93 6.91 21.71
C ASP A 329 -13.31 8.28 21.39
N THR A 330 -12.55 8.84 22.35
CA THR A 330 -11.78 10.08 22.16
C THR A 330 -10.40 9.79 21.58
N SER A 331 -10.18 8.60 21.03
CA SER A 331 -8.90 8.19 20.45
C SER A 331 -8.58 8.99 19.20
N LEU A 332 -7.35 9.46 19.11
CA LEU A 332 -6.84 10.16 17.94
C LEU A 332 -6.36 9.15 16.91
N TYR A 333 -7.00 9.11 15.76
CA TYR A 333 -6.60 8.26 14.63
C TYR A 333 -5.39 8.86 13.92
N SER A 334 -4.53 7.99 13.36
CA SER A 334 -3.34 8.42 12.64
C SER A 334 -3.07 7.57 11.40
N ALA A 335 -1.96 6.83 11.36
CA ALA A 335 -1.56 5.98 10.26
C ALA A 335 -2.59 4.89 9.94
N MET A 336 -2.76 4.61 8.65
CA MET A 336 -3.61 3.54 8.12
C MET A 336 -2.79 2.58 7.27
N GLN A 337 -3.13 1.28 7.34
CA GLN A 337 -2.46 0.24 6.56
C GLN A 337 -3.42 -0.89 6.19
N ILE A 338 -3.46 -1.25 4.88
CA ILE A 338 -4.12 -2.47 4.42
C ILE A 338 -3.37 -3.68 4.96
N ALA A 339 -4.12 -4.63 5.52
CA ALA A 339 -3.58 -5.89 6.02
C ALA A 339 -3.88 -7.07 5.08
N PRO A 340 -3.16 -8.21 5.26
CA PRO A 340 -3.38 -9.41 4.46
C PRO A 340 -4.80 -9.99 4.53
N ASP A 341 -5.55 -9.70 5.58
CA ASP A 341 -6.96 -10.09 5.74
C ASP A 341 -7.94 -9.18 4.96
N GLY A 342 -7.42 -8.21 4.20
CA GLY A 342 -8.19 -7.29 3.37
C GLY A 342 -8.86 -6.15 4.13
N LYS A 343 -8.54 -5.96 5.41
CA LYS A 343 -9.02 -4.86 6.23
C LYS A 343 -8.00 -3.72 6.28
N ILE A 344 -8.42 -2.54 6.73
CA ILE A 344 -7.53 -1.42 7.03
C ILE A 344 -7.44 -1.27 8.54
N TYR A 345 -6.22 -1.39 9.06
CA TYR A 345 -5.92 -1.14 10.48
C TYR A 345 -5.40 0.29 10.64
N ILE A 346 -5.79 0.90 11.76
CA ILE A 346 -5.57 2.32 12.03
C ILE A 346 -4.90 2.45 13.39
N ALA A 347 -3.76 3.12 13.43
CA ALA A 347 -3.07 3.44 14.67
C ALA A 347 -3.87 4.48 15.46
N LYS A 348 -3.92 4.29 16.78
CA LYS A 348 -4.54 5.21 17.74
C LYS A 348 -3.46 5.77 18.66
N PHE A 349 -3.33 7.09 18.70
CA PHE A 349 -2.30 7.74 19.48
C PHE A 349 -2.47 7.47 20.99
N GLY A 350 -1.42 6.96 21.63
CA GLY A 350 -1.40 6.67 23.08
C GLY A 350 -2.18 5.43 23.51
N GLU A 351 -2.73 4.64 22.58
CA GLU A 351 -3.56 3.48 22.86
C GLU A 351 -2.81 2.15 22.66
N GLN A 352 -3.32 1.11 23.34
CA GLN A 352 -2.81 -0.26 23.20
C GLN A 352 -3.64 -1.12 22.22
N SER A 353 -4.45 -0.48 21.39
CA SER A 353 -5.32 -1.13 20.43
C SER A 353 -5.33 -0.38 19.11
N LEU A 354 -5.57 -1.09 18.02
CA LEU A 354 -5.82 -0.50 16.70
C LEU A 354 -7.32 -0.40 16.45
N ALA A 355 -7.73 0.63 15.71
CA ALA A 355 -9.03 0.63 15.07
C ALA A 355 -8.98 -0.18 13.76
N CYS A 356 -10.14 -0.55 13.23
CA CYS A 356 -10.21 -1.39 12.04
C CYS A 356 -11.43 -1.05 11.17
N ILE A 357 -11.20 -0.82 9.88
CA ILE A 357 -12.25 -0.78 8.87
C ILE A 357 -12.42 -2.21 8.33
N ASN A 358 -13.54 -2.87 8.67
CA ASN A 358 -13.74 -4.28 8.37
C ASN A 358 -14.10 -4.57 6.91
N ASN A 359 -14.81 -3.64 6.25
CA ASN A 359 -15.25 -3.78 4.86
C ASN A 359 -14.81 -2.57 4.03
N PRO A 360 -13.50 -2.38 3.79
CA PRO A 360 -13.00 -1.13 3.21
C PRO A 360 -13.42 -0.89 1.76
N ASN A 361 -13.94 -1.89 1.04
CA ASN A 361 -14.47 -1.73 -0.31
C ASN A 361 -15.93 -1.23 -0.32
N ALA A 362 -16.61 -1.23 0.84
CA ALA A 362 -18.00 -0.80 0.95
C ALA A 362 -18.13 0.72 1.14
N LEU A 363 -19.28 1.27 0.75
CA LEU A 363 -19.62 2.68 1.01
C LEU A 363 -20.13 2.88 2.44
N GLY A 364 -19.68 3.96 3.07
CA GLY A 364 -20.12 4.37 4.41
C GLY A 364 -19.66 3.40 5.49
N ASN A 365 -20.50 3.21 6.51
CA ASN A 365 -20.25 2.36 7.69
C ASN A 365 -20.65 0.88 7.48
N ALA A 366 -20.58 0.37 6.26
CA ALA A 366 -20.97 -1.00 5.93
C ALA A 366 -19.96 -2.06 6.41
#